data_53f70cac834bdb2043c2c8cd49794fe2
#
_entry.id   53f70cac834bdb2043c2c8cd49794fe2
#
_cell.length_a   1.000
_cell.length_b   1.000
_cell.length_c   1.000
_cell.angle_alpha   90.00
_cell.angle_beta   90.00
_cell.angle_gamma   90.00
#
_symmetry.space_group_name_H-M   'P 1'
#
loop_
_entity.id
_entity.type
_entity.pdbx_description
1 polymer ?
#
loop_
_entity_poly.entity_id
_entity_poly.type
_entity_poly.pdbx_seq_one_letter_code
_entity_poly.pdbx_strand_id
1 'polypeptide(L)'
;MKNLFKNSVYAAAALVLALGAASCSDSDGDYTFADEREEALKNAAVDFVDNNVIPTYKALADGSIALQEDCEAMLEAFDAGTLTTPLVQAACNDWITTRKHWELSEAYLYGAAADYDIDPHIDSWPLDGTALQNLLNNNSMMAEIERNPDYVSANLGYGLLGFHALEYMLFENAGPRALGKYTRPQLVYLVGVANDLCNMCVRLEASWAGLDNVTEEKQTILGDAEL
;
A
#
# COMPACT_ATOMS: atom_id res chain seq x y z
N MET A 1 17.47 -4.72 -35.49
CA MET A 1 16.90 -4.06 -34.30
C MET A 1 17.83 -4.02 -33.09
N LYS A 2 18.62 -5.07 -32.78
CA LYS A 2 19.56 -5.07 -31.62
C LYS A 2 20.68 -4.02 -31.68
N ASN A 3 21.11 -3.60 -32.85
CA ASN A 3 22.21 -2.62 -32.99
C ASN A 3 21.74 -1.16 -32.88
N LEU A 4 20.47 -0.86 -33.19
CA LEU A 4 19.90 0.48 -33.02
C LEU A 4 19.76 0.85 -31.53
N PHE A 5 19.38 -0.12 -30.72
CA PHE A 5 19.21 0.09 -29.26
C PHE A 5 20.55 0.33 -28.53
N LYS A 6 21.60 -0.39 -28.92
CA LYS A 6 22.96 -0.18 -28.37
C LYS A 6 23.50 1.21 -28.72
N ASN A 7 23.30 1.67 -29.94
CA ASN A 7 23.77 3.00 -30.38
C ASN A 7 23.03 4.14 -29.68
N SER A 8 21.74 3.97 -29.36
CA SER A 8 20.97 4.96 -28.60
C SER A 8 21.42 5.08 -27.13
N VAL A 9 21.78 3.95 -26.50
CA VAL A 9 22.29 3.94 -25.11
C VAL A 9 23.68 4.58 -25.05
N TYR A 10 24.56 4.34 -26.02
CA TYR A 10 25.89 4.98 -26.06
C TYR A 10 25.81 6.47 -26.39
N ALA A 11 24.82 6.91 -27.20
CA ALA A 11 24.60 8.32 -27.51
C ALA A 11 24.06 9.07 -26.28
N ALA A 12 23.17 8.45 -25.49
CA ALA A 12 22.67 9.03 -24.24
C ALA A 12 23.78 9.12 -23.18
N ALA A 13 24.61 8.07 -23.04
CA ALA A 13 25.73 8.08 -22.09
C ALA A 13 26.81 9.08 -22.47
N ALA A 14 27.08 9.26 -23.78
CA ALA A 14 28.03 10.27 -24.28
C ALA A 14 27.51 11.70 -24.07
N LEU A 15 26.19 11.93 -24.14
CA LEU A 15 25.58 13.23 -23.87
C LEU A 15 25.69 13.61 -22.38
N VAL A 16 25.50 12.65 -21.49
CA VAL A 16 25.65 12.86 -20.03
C VAL A 16 27.11 13.13 -19.66
N LEU A 17 28.07 12.46 -20.29
CA LEU A 17 29.50 12.71 -20.08
C LEU A 17 29.96 14.04 -20.68
N ALA A 18 29.40 14.48 -21.81
CA ALA A 18 29.71 15.78 -22.42
C ALA A 18 29.18 16.96 -21.59
N LEU A 19 28.04 16.80 -20.91
CA LEU A 19 27.51 17.79 -19.98
C LEU A 19 28.31 17.88 -18.67
N GLY A 20 28.91 16.77 -18.24
CA GLY A 20 29.79 16.74 -17.04
C GLY A 20 31.15 17.38 -17.24
N ALA A 21 31.67 17.43 -18.48
CA ALA A 21 32.99 18.01 -18.79
C ALA A 21 32.99 19.54 -19.00
N ALA A 22 31.81 20.15 -19.16
CA ALA A 22 31.65 21.61 -19.28
C ALA A 22 31.63 22.34 -17.92
N SER A 23 31.71 21.61 -16.79
CA SER A 23 31.60 22.15 -15.44
C SER A 23 32.93 22.59 -14.80
N CYS A 24 34.05 22.64 -15.54
CA CYS A 24 35.31 23.14 -15.05
C CYS A 24 35.82 24.29 -15.92
N SER A 25 35.22 25.47 -15.77
CA SER A 25 35.92 26.71 -16.09
C SER A 25 35.63 27.71 -14.96
N ASP A 26 36.69 28.02 -14.21
CA ASP A 26 36.70 29.12 -13.27
C ASP A 26 36.35 30.43 -14.00
N SER A 27 35.15 30.92 -13.75
CA SER A 27 34.80 32.31 -13.99
C SER A 27 33.84 32.76 -12.91
N ASP A 28 34.23 33.74 -12.15
CA ASP A 28 33.47 34.48 -11.11
C ASP A 28 32.19 35.10 -11.73
N GLY A 29 31.16 34.29 -11.96
CA GLY A 29 29.92 34.78 -12.58
C GLY A 29 28.77 33.82 -12.70
N ASP A 30 28.85 32.60 -12.21
CA ASP A 30 27.87 31.55 -12.51
C ASP A 30 27.03 31.08 -11.31
N TYR A 31 26.71 31.99 -10.39
CA TYR A 31 25.71 31.72 -9.34
C TYR A 31 24.32 31.50 -9.91
N THR A 32 23.96 32.15 -11.00
CA THR A 32 22.62 32.12 -11.60
C THR A 32 22.23 30.74 -12.18
N PHE A 33 23.16 30.05 -12.87
CA PHE A 33 22.83 28.75 -13.50
C PHE A 33 22.68 27.62 -12.48
N ALA A 34 23.46 27.62 -11.40
CA ALA A 34 23.33 26.66 -10.32
C ALA A 34 22.00 26.86 -9.56
N ASP A 35 21.67 28.11 -9.26
CA ASP A 35 20.43 28.49 -8.59
C ASP A 35 19.18 28.16 -9.43
N GLU A 36 19.19 28.49 -10.74
CA GLU A 36 18.12 28.18 -11.67
C GLU A 36 17.91 26.65 -11.80
N ARG A 37 18.99 25.87 -11.82
CA ARG A 37 18.93 24.42 -11.88
C ARG A 37 18.38 23.83 -10.58
N GLU A 38 18.79 24.34 -9.44
CA GLU A 38 18.30 23.89 -8.13
C GLU A 38 16.80 24.20 -8.00
N GLU A 39 16.38 25.39 -8.37
CA GLU A 39 14.96 25.76 -8.39
C GLU A 39 14.14 24.90 -9.35
N ALA A 40 14.64 24.63 -10.56
CA ALA A 40 13.98 23.75 -11.51
C ALA A 40 13.83 22.32 -10.98
N LEU A 41 14.85 21.76 -10.33
CA LEU A 41 14.80 20.45 -9.70
C LEU A 41 13.82 20.40 -8.52
N LYS A 42 13.80 21.45 -7.70
CA LYS A 42 12.85 21.57 -6.59
C LYS A 42 11.42 21.63 -7.11
N ASN A 43 11.15 22.45 -8.11
CA ASN A 43 9.83 22.56 -8.72
C ASN A 43 9.38 21.22 -9.34
N ALA A 44 10.27 20.53 -10.06
CA ALA A 44 9.98 19.21 -10.60
C ALA A 44 9.69 18.15 -9.50
N ALA A 45 10.40 18.21 -8.38
CA ALA A 45 10.14 17.32 -7.25
C ALA A 45 8.78 17.61 -6.59
N VAL A 46 8.44 18.88 -6.40
CA VAL A 46 7.12 19.30 -5.88
C VAL A 46 6.02 18.85 -6.83
N ASP A 47 6.15 19.14 -8.13
CA ASP A 47 5.18 18.72 -9.13
C ASP A 47 5.00 17.20 -9.18
N PHE A 48 6.07 16.43 -8.98
CA PHE A 48 6.00 14.97 -8.93
C PHE A 48 5.24 14.49 -7.68
N VAL A 49 5.52 15.07 -6.51
CA VAL A 49 4.82 14.72 -5.27
C VAL A 49 3.34 15.08 -5.37
N ASP A 50 3.02 16.29 -5.79
CA ASP A 50 1.64 16.78 -5.83
C ASP A 50 0.77 16.07 -6.88
N ASN A 51 1.35 15.71 -8.02
CA ASN A 51 0.60 15.15 -9.14
C ASN A 51 0.69 13.62 -9.28
N ASN A 52 1.61 12.96 -8.56
CA ASN A 52 1.77 11.51 -8.63
C ASN A 52 1.74 10.83 -7.25
N VAL A 53 2.60 11.24 -6.32
CA VAL A 53 2.74 10.54 -5.03
C VAL A 53 1.47 10.66 -4.19
N ILE A 54 1.06 11.89 -3.88
CA ILE A 54 -0.13 12.14 -3.04
C ILE A 54 -1.41 11.56 -3.66
N PRO A 55 -1.72 11.78 -4.96
CA PRO A 55 -2.91 11.18 -5.56
C PRO A 55 -2.91 9.66 -5.57
N THR A 56 -1.74 9.01 -5.74
CA THR A 56 -1.64 7.55 -5.72
C THR A 56 -1.89 7.00 -4.32
N TYR A 57 -1.25 7.57 -3.29
CA TYR A 57 -1.47 7.14 -1.91
C TYR A 57 -2.87 7.49 -1.40
N LYS A 58 -3.44 8.61 -1.88
CA LYS A 58 -4.86 8.90 -1.62
C LYS A 58 -5.77 7.81 -2.18
N ALA A 59 -5.58 7.39 -3.42
CA ALA A 59 -6.38 6.35 -4.04
C ALA A 59 -6.16 4.98 -3.39
N LEU A 60 -4.94 4.68 -2.92
CA LEU A 60 -4.60 3.50 -2.14
C LEU A 60 -5.38 3.49 -0.81
N ALA A 61 -5.37 4.60 -0.08
CA ALA A 61 -6.08 4.74 1.20
C ALA A 61 -7.60 4.65 1.02
N ASP A 62 -8.17 5.38 0.04
CA ASP A 62 -9.61 5.32 -0.27
C ASP A 62 -10.04 3.87 -0.62
N GLY A 63 -9.24 3.15 -1.42
CA GLY A 63 -9.51 1.77 -1.78
C GLY A 63 -9.38 0.81 -0.59
N SER A 64 -8.45 1.05 0.33
CA SER A 64 -8.29 0.21 1.53
C SER A 64 -9.45 0.37 2.52
N ILE A 65 -10.03 1.56 2.63
CA ILE A 65 -11.25 1.80 3.42
C ILE A 65 -12.42 1.00 2.83
N ALA A 66 -12.66 1.11 1.52
CA ALA A 66 -13.72 0.36 0.85
C ALA A 66 -13.54 -1.16 1.00
N LEU A 67 -12.30 -1.66 0.88
CA LEU A 67 -11.99 -3.07 1.09
C LEU A 67 -12.27 -3.53 2.53
N GLN A 68 -11.96 -2.69 3.54
CA GLN A 68 -12.27 -2.98 4.93
C GLN A 68 -13.79 -3.07 5.14
N GLU A 69 -14.55 -2.10 4.65
CA GLU A 69 -16.03 -2.07 4.74
C GLU A 69 -16.65 -3.33 4.10
N ASP A 70 -16.16 -3.76 2.94
CA ASP A 70 -16.61 -4.98 2.28
C ASP A 70 -16.28 -6.25 3.08
N CYS A 71 -15.10 -6.32 3.71
CA CYS A 71 -14.73 -7.44 4.60
C CYS A 71 -15.62 -7.49 5.84
N GLU A 72 -15.94 -6.36 6.44
CA GLU A 72 -16.88 -6.25 7.57
C GLU A 72 -18.29 -6.71 7.15
N ALA A 73 -18.78 -6.23 5.99
CA ALA A 73 -20.07 -6.65 5.45
C ALA A 73 -20.12 -8.16 5.16
N MET A 74 -19.00 -8.78 4.75
CA MET A 74 -18.91 -10.24 4.58
C MET A 74 -19.07 -10.97 5.92
N LEU A 75 -18.44 -10.52 7.02
CA LEU A 75 -18.55 -11.13 8.34
C LEU A 75 -19.97 -10.97 8.89
N GLU A 76 -20.56 -9.78 8.80
CA GLU A 76 -21.93 -9.52 9.22
C GLU A 76 -22.94 -10.40 8.46
N ALA A 77 -22.81 -10.49 7.14
CA ALA A 77 -23.66 -11.33 6.33
C ALA A 77 -23.49 -12.84 6.61
N PHE A 78 -22.28 -13.27 6.95
CA PHE A 78 -22.01 -14.65 7.37
C PHE A 78 -22.72 -14.98 8.68
N ASP A 79 -22.59 -14.12 9.69
CA ASP A 79 -23.23 -14.30 10.99
C ASP A 79 -24.78 -14.25 10.88
N ALA A 80 -25.31 -13.47 9.94
CA ALA A 80 -26.73 -13.45 9.60
C ALA A 80 -27.19 -14.62 8.73
N GLY A 81 -26.28 -15.46 8.22
CA GLY A 81 -26.60 -16.55 7.28
C GLY A 81 -27.03 -16.05 5.87
N THR A 82 -26.62 -14.84 5.50
CA THR A 82 -26.99 -14.15 4.25
C THR A 82 -25.81 -13.84 3.35
N LEU A 83 -24.61 -14.40 3.61
CA LEU A 83 -23.44 -14.20 2.78
C LEU A 83 -23.72 -14.63 1.33
N THR A 84 -23.35 -13.77 0.37
CA THR A 84 -23.59 -13.97 -1.05
C THR A 84 -22.33 -13.83 -1.90
N THR A 85 -22.32 -14.44 -3.08
CA THR A 85 -21.20 -14.28 -4.02
C THR A 85 -20.96 -12.80 -4.42
N PRO A 86 -21.97 -11.95 -4.64
CA PRO A 86 -21.75 -10.52 -4.90
C PRO A 86 -20.97 -9.79 -3.81
N LEU A 87 -21.19 -10.11 -2.52
CA LEU A 87 -20.41 -9.51 -1.42
C LEU A 87 -18.93 -9.92 -1.49
N VAL A 88 -18.65 -11.19 -1.69
CA VAL A 88 -17.26 -11.66 -1.88
C VAL A 88 -16.63 -11.05 -3.13
N GLN A 89 -17.40 -10.91 -4.21
CA GLN A 89 -16.90 -10.28 -5.44
C GLN A 89 -16.60 -8.80 -5.26
N ALA A 90 -17.37 -8.07 -4.44
CA ALA A 90 -17.10 -6.67 -4.11
C ALA A 90 -15.75 -6.56 -3.41
N ALA A 91 -15.52 -7.29 -2.33
CA ALA A 91 -14.23 -7.32 -1.63
C ALA A 91 -13.06 -7.72 -2.55
N CYS A 92 -13.26 -8.69 -3.47
CA CYS A 92 -12.26 -9.05 -4.46
C CYS A 92 -11.93 -7.88 -5.42
N ASN A 93 -12.94 -7.15 -5.87
CA ASN A 93 -12.76 -6.00 -6.77
C ASN A 93 -12.02 -4.86 -6.08
N ASP A 94 -12.35 -4.59 -4.82
CA ASP A 94 -11.71 -3.55 -4.03
C ASP A 94 -10.29 -3.94 -3.65
N TRP A 95 -10.01 -5.22 -3.38
CA TRP A 95 -8.64 -5.70 -3.25
C TRP A 95 -7.83 -5.45 -4.53
N ILE A 96 -8.36 -5.80 -5.71
CA ILE A 96 -7.68 -5.60 -7.01
C ILE A 96 -7.41 -4.11 -7.24
N THR A 97 -8.39 -3.25 -6.94
CA THR A 97 -8.28 -1.80 -7.13
C THR A 97 -7.22 -1.21 -6.19
N THR A 98 -7.27 -1.58 -4.92
CA THR A 98 -6.32 -1.14 -3.90
C THR A 98 -4.90 -1.60 -4.21
N ARG A 99 -4.73 -2.90 -4.52
CA ARG A 99 -3.44 -3.49 -4.92
C ARG A 99 -2.84 -2.77 -6.13
N LYS A 100 -3.65 -2.43 -7.12
CA LYS A 100 -3.18 -1.67 -8.29
C LYS A 100 -2.53 -0.33 -7.89
N HIS A 101 -3.08 0.38 -6.93
CA HIS A 101 -2.51 1.66 -6.48
C HIS A 101 -1.21 1.45 -5.70
N TRP A 102 -1.10 0.35 -4.95
CA TRP A 102 0.15 -0.04 -4.32
C TRP A 102 1.24 -0.34 -5.37
N GLU A 103 0.96 -1.15 -6.38
CA GLU A 103 1.88 -1.44 -7.48
C GLU A 103 2.33 -0.18 -8.25
N LEU A 104 1.44 0.82 -8.40
CA LEU A 104 1.81 2.09 -9.01
C LEU A 104 2.78 2.92 -8.16
N SER A 105 2.88 2.65 -6.86
CA SER A 105 3.79 3.34 -5.94
C SER A 105 5.20 2.76 -5.88
N GLU A 106 5.47 1.63 -6.53
CA GLU A 106 6.77 0.93 -6.54
C GLU A 106 7.97 1.83 -6.91
N ALA A 107 7.74 2.89 -7.69
CA ALA A 107 8.79 3.83 -8.09
C ALA A 107 9.22 4.78 -6.96
N TYR A 108 8.49 4.85 -5.84
CA TYR A 108 8.73 5.81 -4.75
C TYR A 108 8.42 5.25 -3.36
N LEU A 109 8.82 3.99 -3.10
CA LEU A 109 8.76 3.35 -1.78
C LEU A 109 9.87 3.85 -0.83
N TYR A 110 10.08 5.16 -0.79
CA TYR A 110 10.98 5.86 0.13
C TYR A 110 10.20 6.81 1.04
N GLY A 111 10.87 7.46 1.98
CA GLY A 111 10.20 8.28 3.00
C GLY A 111 9.28 7.41 3.85
N ALA A 112 8.03 7.80 4.02
CA ALA A 112 7.11 7.16 4.95
C ALA A 112 6.94 5.63 4.73
N ALA A 113 6.99 5.14 3.49
CA ALA A 113 6.90 3.71 3.21
C ALA A 113 8.07 2.92 3.83
N ALA A 114 9.29 3.48 3.76
CA ALA A 114 10.49 2.89 4.34
C ALA A 114 10.65 3.23 5.84
N ASP A 115 10.37 4.49 6.23
CA ASP A 115 10.61 4.98 7.59
C ASP A 115 9.70 4.32 8.63
N TYR A 116 8.52 3.87 8.21
CA TYR A 116 7.53 3.18 9.06
C TYR A 116 7.39 1.68 8.76
N ASP A 117 8.33 1.08 8.01
CA ASP A 117 8.29 -0.33 7.58
C ASP A 117 6.95 -0.74 6.93
N ILE A 118 6.28 0.19 6.23
CA ILE A 118 4.96 -0.05 5.63
C ILE A 118 5.05 -1.10 4.52
N ASP A 119 6.06 -1.02 3.66
CA ASP A 119 6.26 -1.96 2.56
C ASP A 119 6.33 -3.43 3.04
N PRO A 120 7.26 -3.83 3.92
CA PRO A 120 7.27 -5.21 4.41
C PRO A 120 6.03 -5.56 5.26
N HIS A 121 5.34 -4.58 5.83
CA HIS A 121 4.15 -4.81 6.64
C HIS A 121 2.95 -5.22 5.77
N ILE A 122 2.72 -4.51 4.66
CA ILE A 122 1.53 -4.73 3.83
C ILE A 122 1.75 -5.63 2.61
N ASP A 123 3.01 -5.93 2.25
CA ASP A 123 3.34 -6.68 1.02
C ASP A 123 4.36 -7.81 1.22
N SER A 124 4.43 -8.38 2.42
CA SER A 124 5.32 -9.52 2.68
C SER A 124 4.87 -10.80 2.00
N TRP A 125 5.82 -11.49 1.35
CA TRP A 125 5.65 -12.78 0.73
C TRP A 125 6.80 -13.74 1.11
N PRO A 126 6.53 -15.03 1.34
CA PRO A 126 5.25 -15.75 1.21
C PRO A 126 4.38 -15.65 2.47
N LEU A 127 3.06 -15.89 2.31
CA LEU A 127 2.15 -16.11 3.44
C LEU A 127 2.60 -17.32 4.26
N ASP A 128 2.66 -17.19 5.59
CA ASP A 128 2.94 -18.31 6.49
C ASP A 128 1.66 -19.13 6.75
N GLY A 129 1.39 -20.09 5.85
CA GLY A 129 0.21 -20.94 5.95
C GLY A 129 0.17 -21.80 7.22
N THR A 130 1.32 -22.15 7.82
CA THR A 130 1.36 -22.92 9.06
C THR A 130 0.98 -22.05 10.26
N ALA A 131 1.55 -20.85 10.36
CA ALA A 131 1.21 -19.87 11.37
C ALA A 131 -0.27 -19.47 11.26
N LEU A 132 -0.79 -19.29 10.04
CA LEU A 132 -2.19 -18.97 9.79
C LEU A 132 -3.13 -20.07 10.32
N GLN A 133 -2.86 -21.34 10.03
CA GLN A 133 -3.68 -22.44 10.57
C GLN A 133 -3.64 -22.50 12.09
N ASN A 134 -2.47 -22.26 12.70
CA ASN A 134 -2.34 -22.22 14.15
C ASN A 134 -3.13 -21.05 14.75
N LEU A 135 -3.10 -19.87 14.12
CA LEU A 135 -3.87 -18.70 14.52
C LEU A 135 -5.38 -18.99 14.46
N LEU A 136 -5.88 -19.47 13.31
CA LEU A 136 -7.31 -19.74 13.11
C LEU A 136 -7.87 -20.82 14.08
N ASN A 137 -7.01 -21.71 14.59
CA ASN A 137 -7.36 -22.71 15.58
C ASN A 137 -7.17 -22.22 17.02
N ASN A 138 -6.64 -21.02 17.23
CA ASN A 138 -6.44 -20.44 18.55
C ASN A 138 -7.62 -19.56 18.96
N ASN A 139 -8.59 -20.14 19.60
CA ASN A 139 -9.81 -19.44 20.03
C ASN A 139 -9.54 -18.17 20.86
N SER A 140 -8.47 -18.15 21.67
CA SER A 140 -8.14 -17.00 22.50
C SER A 140 -7.65 -15.83 21.64
N MET A 141 -6.74 -16.10 20.70
CA MET A 141 -6.25 -15.05 19.76
C MET A 141 -7.37 -14.57 18.84
N MET A 142 -8.19 -15.46 18.31
CA MET A 142 -9.33 -15.07 17.47
C MET A 142 -10.33 -14.20 18.21
N ALA A 143 -10.58 -14.46 19.50
CA ALA A 143 -11.44 -13.61 20.34
C ALA A 143 -10.82 -12.23 20.61
N GLU A 144 -9.49 -12.14 20.71
CA GLU A 144 -8.81 -10.84 20.83
C GLU A 144 -8.91 -10.03 19.52
N ILE A 145 -8.70 -10.66 18.36
CA ILE A 145 -8.86 -10.00 17.03
C ILE A 145 -10.30 -9.49 16.87
N GLU A 146 -11.29 -10.31 17.20
CA GLU A 146 -12.71 -9.93 17.08
C GLU A 146 -13.07 -8.74 17.98
N ARG A 147 -12.52 -8.71 19.20
CA ARG A 147 -12.77 -7.64 20.16
C ARG A 147 -12.05 -6.34 19.82
N ASN A 148 -10.86 -6.46 19.27
CA ASN A 148 -9.97 -5.34 18.91
C ASN A 148 -9.19 -5.68 17.65
N PRO A 149 -9.63 -5.21 16.45
CA PRO A 149 -8.93 -5.45 15.19
C PRO A 149 -7.46 -4.99 15.21
N ASP A 150 -7.11 -3.95 15.95
CA ASP A 150 -5.72 -3.45 16.07
C ASP A 150 -4.78 -4.46 16.74
N TYR A 151 -5.33 -5.51 17.39
CA TYR A 151 -4.54 -6.64 17.90
C TYR A 151 -3.68 -7.27 16.81
N VAL A 152 -4.17 -7.26 15.57
CA VAL A 152 -3.49 -7.84 14.40
C VAL A 152 -2.15 -7.17 14.17
N SER A 153 -2.12 -5.85 14.04
CA SER A 153 -0.90 -5.06 13.84
C SER A 153 0.14 -5.27 14.93
N ALA A 154 -0.30 -5.34 16.18
CA ALA A 154 0.59 -5.41 17.33
C ALA A 154 1.16 -6.83 17.61
N ASN A 155 0.51 -7.89 17.12
CA ASN A 155 0.77 -9.26 17.58
C ASN A 155 1.04 -10.29 16.47
N LEU A 156 0.75 -9.98 15.22
CA LEU A 156 1.01 -10.90 14.09
C LEU A 156 2.30 -10.51 13.35
N GLY A 157 3.00 -11.52 12.86
CA GLY A 157 4.16 -11.28 11.99
C GLY A 157 3.72 -10.95 10.55
N TYR A 158 4.57 -10.25 9.80
CA TYR A 158 4.31 -9.77 8.43
C TYR A 158 3.84 -10.87 7.47
N GLY A 159 4.27 -12.13 7.65
CA GLY A 159 3.76 -13.27 6.88
C GLY A 159 2.28 -13.63 7.13
N LEU A 160 1.57 -12.90 8.01
CA LEU A 160 0.15 -13.03 8.28
C LEU A 160 -0.61 -11.72 8.03
N LEU A 161 -0.01 -10.73 7.42
CA LEU A 161 -0.56 -9.40 7.23
C LEU A 161 -0.65 -9.02 5.74
N GLY A 162 -1.27 -7.90 5.47
CA GLY A 162 -1.22 -7.21 4.21
C GLY A 162 -1.97 -7.88 3.06
N PHE A 163 -1.60 -7.48 1.85
CA PHE A 163 -2.28 -7.87 0.61
C PHE A 163 -2.34 -9.37 0.37
N HIS A 164 -1.24 -10.09 0.61
CA HIS A 164 -1.20 -11.53 0.34
C HIS A 164 -2.01 -12.36 1.31
N ALA A 165 -2.18 -11.90 2.56
CA ALA A 165 -3.07 -12.53 3.53
C ALA A 165 -4.55 -12.36 3.12
N LEU A 166 -4.93 -11.17 2.66
CA LEU A 166 -6.26 -10.89 2.13
C LEU A 166 -6.52 -11.66 0.83
N GLU A 167 -5.56 -11.68 -0.10
CA GLU A 167 -5.63 -12.46 -1.34
C GLU A 167 -5.94 -13.93 -1.06
N TYR A 168 -5.20 -14.55 -0.15
CA TYR A 168 -5.40 -15.95 0.22
C TYR A 168 -6.80 -16.23 0.77
N MET A 169 -7.41 -15.25 1.46
CA MET A 169 -8.75 -15.38 2.02
C MET A 169 -9.85 -15.09 1.00
N LEU A 170 -9.64 -14.18 0.06
CA LEU A 170 -10.66 -13.72 -0.88
C LEU A 170 -10.73 -14.54 -2.16
N PHE A 171 -9.59 -15.08 -2.63
CA PHE A 171 -9.51 -15.69 -3.96
C PHE A 171 -9.27 -17.19 -3.92
N GLU A 172 -9.75 -17.86 -4.94
CA GLU A 172 -9.48 -19.26 -5.25
C GLU A 172 -9.59 -19.51 -6.77
N ASN A 173 -8.60 -20.21 -7.35
CA ASN A 173 -8.59 -20.53 -8.79
C ASN A 173 -8.81 -19.29 -9.71
N ALA A 174 -8.14 -18.19 -9.38
CA ALA A 174 -8.22 -16.89 -10.07
C ALA A 174 -9.63 -16.25 -10.08
N GLY A 175 -10.49 -16.58 -9.13
CA GLY A 175 -11.81 -15.98 -8.92
C GLY A 175 -12.15 -15.86 -7.44
N PRO A 176 -13.33 -15.32 -7.10
CA PRO A 176 -13.79 -15.25 -5.74
C PRO A 176 -13.89 -16.63 -5.09
N ARG A 177 -13.47 -16.72 -3.83
CA ARG A 177 -13.53 -17.96 -3.06
C ARG A 177 -14.99 -18.39 -2.85
N ALA A 178 -15.25 -19.70 -2.96
CA ALA A 178 -16.60 -20.24 -2.83
C ALA A 178 -17.17 -20.05 -1.41
N LEU A 179 -18.44 -19.65 -1.30
CA LEU A 179 -19.12 -19.33 -0.03
C LEU A 179 -19.00 -20.44 1.02
N GLY A 180 -19.17 -21.70 0.62
CA GLY A 180 -19.10 -22.86 1.52
C GLY A 180 -17.71 -23.16 2.10
N LYS A 181 -16.69 -22.40 1.72
CA LYS A 181 -15.32 -22.54 2.23
C LYS A 181 -14.96 -21.53 3.34
N TYR A 182 -15.84 -20.57 3.58
CA TYR A 182 -15.64 -19.64 4.68
C TYR A 182 -16.04 -20.25 6.01
N THR A 183 -15.24 -19.97 7.02
CA THR A 183 -15.55 -20.18 8.42
C THR A 183 -15.53 -18.85 9.14
N ARG A 184 -16.25 -18.74 10.25
CA ARG A 184 -16.29 -17.50 11.04
C ARG A 184 -14.90 -17.01 11.48
N PRO A 185 -13.99 -17.87 12.00
CA PRO A 185 -12.63 -17.44 12.32
C PRO A 185 -11.86 -16.86 11.13
N GLN A 186 -12.06 -17.39 9.91
CA GLN A 186 -11.43 -16.85 8.72
C GLN A 186 -11.94 -15.45 8.38
N LEU A 187 -13.23 -15.18 8.56
CA LEU A 187 -13.80 -13.85 8.32
C LEU A 187 -13.42 -12.84 9.41
N VAL A 188 -13.34 -13.26 10.67
CA VAL A 188 -12.80 -12.42 11.75
C VAL A 188 -11.34 -12.03 11.46
N TYR A 189 -10.52 -12.98 11.02
CA TYR A 189 -9.14 -12.71 10.62
C TYR A 189 -9.08 -11.78 9.40
N LEU A 190 -9.94 -12.01 8.39
CA LEU A 190 -10.03 -11.17 7.18
C LEU A 190 -10.31 -9.71 7.55
N VAL A 191 -11.28 -9.46 8.43
CA VAL A 191 -11.61 -8.10 8.92
C VAL A 191 -10.41 -7.49 9.65
N GLY A 192 -9.77 -8.23 10.54
CA GLY A 192 -8.60 -7.73 11.29
C GLY A 192 -7.44 -7.33 10.37
N VAL A 193 -7.14 -8.14 9.34
CA VAL A 193 -6.07 -7.82 8.38
C VAL A 193 -6.47 -6.69 7.44
N ALA A 194 -7.76 -6.57 7.06
CA ALA A 194 -8.24 -5.45 6.26
C ALA A 194 -8.16 -4.13 7.05
N ASN A 195 -8.51 -4.13 8.34
CA ASN A 195 -8.35 -2.98 9.22
C ASN A 195 -6.87 -2.55 9.34
N ASP A 196 -5.96 -3.50 9.53
CA ASP A 196 -4.52 -3.24 9.61
C ASP A 196 -3.98 -2.65 8.30
N LEU A 197 -4.34 -3.24 7.15
CA LEU A 197 -3.97 -2.70 5.84
C LEU A 197 -4.51 -1.27 5.65
N CYS A 198 -5.75 -1.01 6.03
CA CYS A 198 -6.37 0.32 5.96
C CYS A 198 -5.58 1.34 6.80
N ASN A 199 -5.25 1.02 8.05
CA ASN A 199 -4.46 1.88 8.92
C ASN A 199 -3.10 2.24 8.31
N MET A 200 -2.39 1.26 7.71
CA MET A 200 -1.10 1.48 7.04
C MET A 200 -1.24 2.36 5.79
N CYS A 201 -2.25 2.12 4.95
CA CYS A 201 -2.50 2.90 3.74
C CYS A 201 -2.89 4.35 4.05
N VAL A 202 -3.74 4.56 5.05
CA VAL A 202 -4.14 5.90 5.51
C VAL A 202 -2.96 6.64 6.13
N ARG A 203 -2.14 5.96 6.93
CA ARG A 203 -0.91 6.52 7.49
C ARG A 203 0.05 6.98 6.38
N LEU A 204 0.19 6.18 5.33
CA LEU A 204 1.05 6.49 4.20
C LEU A 204 0.57 7.76 3.45
N GLU A 205 -0.73 7.88 3.18
CA GLU A 205 -1.29 9.10 2.59
C GLU A 205 -1.04 10.32 3.49
N ALA A 206 -1.40 10.23 4.78
CA ALA A 206 -1.27 11.34 5.72
C ALA A 206 0.18 11.79 5.92
N SER A 207 1.14 10.86 5.86
CA SER A 207 2.57 11.18 5.97
C SER A 207 3.09 11.99 4.78
N TRP A 208 2.51 11.81 3.59
CA TRP A 208 2.87 12.58 2.40
C TRP A 208 2.05 13.86 2.22
N ALA A 209 0.76 13.78 2.45
CA ALA A 209 -0.15 14.92 2.27
C ALA A 209 -0.15 15.89 3.44
N GLY A 210 0.20 15.41 4.64
CA GLY A 210 -0.01 16.10 5.91
C GLY A 210 -1.37 15.75 6.52
N LEU A 211 -1.42 15.57 7.84
CA LEU A 211 -2.62 15.15 8.58
C LEU A 211 -3.83 16.08 8.35
N ASP A 212 -3.59 17.39 8.28
CA ASP A 212 -4.64 18.39 8.06
C ASP A 212 -5.24 18.35 6.63
N ASN A 213 -4.62 17.61 5.71
CA ASN A 213 -5.03 17.52 4.31
C ASN A 213 -5.75 16.21 3.97
N VAL A 214 -5.89 15.30 4.92
CA VAL A 214 -6.73 14.09 4.76
C VAL A 214 -8.11 14.31 5.36
N THR A 215 -9.08 13.45 5.02
CA THR A 215 -10.47 13.56 5.50
C THR A 215 -10.58 13.34 7.02
N GLU A 216 -11.64 13.85 7.65
CA GLU A 216 -11.92 13.61 9.07
C GLU A 216 -12.04 12.11 9.42
N GLU A 217 -12.56 11.31 8.49
CA GLU A 217 -12.62 9.86 8.61
C GLU A 217 -11.22 9.26 8.74
N LYS A 218 -10.29 9.63 7.85
CA LYS A 218 -8.90 9.16 7.88
C LYS A 218 -8.15 9.65 9.11
N GLN A 219 -8.40 10.87 9.56
CA GLN A 219 -7.88 11.38 10.83
C GLN A 219 -8.39 10.54 12.02
N THR A 220 -9.65 10.10 11.96
CA THR A 220 -10.24 9.23 12.98
C THR A 220 -9.60 7.83 12.96
N ILE A 221 -9.37 7.27 11.77
CA ILE A 221 -8.68 5.98 11.61
C ILE A 221 -7.27 6.03 12.22
N LEU A 222 -6.54 7.11 11.98
CA LEU A 222 -5.18 7.28 12.52
C LEU A 222 -5.15 7.50 14.04
N GLY A 223 -6.18 8.14 14.60
CA GLY A 223 -6.21 8.47 16.03
C GLY A 223 -4.98 9.27 16.45
N ASP A 224 -4.26 8.79 17.48
CA ASP A 224 -3.05 9.43 18.02
C ASP A 224 -1.75 8.89 17.38
N ALA A 225 -1.82 8.25 16.20
CA ALA A 225 -0.65 7.72 15.51
C ALA A 225 0.35 8.85 15.16
N GLU A 226 1.63 8.65 15.48
CA GLU A 226 2.71 9.54 15.03
C GLU A 226 2.93 9.39 13.51
N LEU A 227 3.06 10.53 12.81
CA LEU A 227 3.30 10.62 11.37
C LEU A 227 4.70 11.16 11.09
#